data_801779e2841fa4a87ccca2e3279db82a
#
_entry.id   801779e2841fa4a87ccca2e3279db82a
#
_cell.length_a   1.000
_cell.length_b   1.000
_cell.length_c   1.000
_cell.angle_alpha   90.00
_cell.angle_beta   90.00
_cell.angle_gamma   90.00
#
_symmetry.space_group_name_H-M   'P 1'
#
loop_
_entity.id
_entity.type
_entity.pdbx_description
1 polymer ?
#
loop_
_entity_poly.entity_id
_entity_poly.type
_entity_poly.pdbx_seq_one_letter_code
_entity_poly.pdbx_strand_id
1 'polypeptide(L)'
;MLTSKKQVRKRKQRKIRNSEYYDMEKNFDDLYAQGKTDKVFNHLMEIIESEENIKLAYRNIKRNSGSSTAGVDHRTIDNLAKLSEEAYVRLIRKQFSNYHPRPVRRVEIEKDNGKKRPLGIPTIVDRMVQQCILQVMEPICEAKFSENSNGFRPNRSAETAIAQCMRLIQVQHMYYVVDLDIKGFFDNINHRKLLRQIWALGIRDKKLICIIKEMLKAPVILPDGKRIYPEKGTPQGGILSPLLANIVLNELDWWIASQWEQMPTKTKFKTRENTQGTEIKSHAYRALRRSNLKEVHAVRYADDFKIFCTSHADAVKAYKATELWLKDRLGLDISPEKSKVVNLKRQYSEFLGFKLKVRKKGKKYVVRSHMSDKAYKKVKASLTKQVGN
;
A
#
# COMPACT_ATOMS: atom_id res chain seq x y z
N MET A 1 49.34 9.39 6.72
CA MET A 1 48.02 9.79 6.13
C MET A 1 47.32 8.56 5.61
N LEU A 2 46.40 8.00 6.39
CA LEU A 2 45.63 6.85 6.05
C LEU A 2 44.21 7.31 5.68
N THR A 3 43.91 7.35 4.40
CA THR A 3 42.55 7.63 3.88
C THR A 3 41.71 6.36 3.95
N SER A 4 40.85 6.27 4.96
CA SER A 4 39.88 5.18 5.04
C SER A 4 38.79 5.37 3.98
N LYS A 5 38.84 4.55 2.93
CA LYS A 5 37.73 4.40 1.98
C LYS A 5 36.53 3.80 2.72
N LYS A 6 35.52 4.61 3.04
CA LYS A 6 34.21 4.13 3.49
C LYS A 6 33.62 3.24 2.38
N GLN A 7 33.61 1.94 2.60
CA GLN A 7 32.82 1.00 1.78
C GLN A 7 31.33 1.35 1.93
N VAL A 8 30.75 1.92 0.90
CA VAL A 8 29.30 2.08 0.79
C VAL A 8 28.71 0.68 0.72
N ARG A 9 28.04 0.24 1.79
CA ARG A 9 27.28 -1.03 1.80
C ARG A 9 26.22 -0.97 0.70
N LYS A 10 26.43 -1.66 -0.43
CA LYS A 10 25.42 -1.89 -1.46
C LYS A 10 24.19 -2.52 -0.80
N ARG A 11 23.07 -1.82 -0.73
CA ARG A 11 21.77 -2.39 -0.33
C ARG A 11 21.49 -3.60 -1.22
N LYS A 12 21.20 -4.76 -0.64
CA LYS A 12 20.81 -5.97 -1.37
C LYS A 12 19.50 -5.72 -2.13
N GLN A 13 19.58 -5.41 -3.38
CA GLN A 13 18.45 -5.23 -4.30
C GLN A 13 17.85 -6.60 -4.69
N ARG A 14 17.21 -7.28 -3.73
CA ARG A 14 16.70 -8.65 -3.93
C ARG A 14 15.58 -8.76 -4.98
N LYS A 15 14.79 -7.69 -5.24
CA LYS A 15 13.70 -7.71 -6.21
C LYS A 15 14.18 -7.43 -7.64
N ILE A 16 15.16 -6.57 -7.83
CA ILE A 16 15.70 -6.17 -9.13
C ILE A 16 16.35 -7.37 -9.83
N ARG A 17 17.17 -8.17 -9.12
CA ARG A 17 17.82 -9.35 -9.70
C ARG A 17 16.91 -10.38 -10.37
N ASN A 18 15.62 -10.45 -9.97
CA ASN A 18 14.70 -11.39 -10.59
C ASN A 18 14.13 -10.85 -11.91
N SER A 19 13.88 -9.55 -12.00
CA SER A 19 13.44 -8.90 -13.25
C SER A 19 14.55 -8.88 -14.28
N GLU A 20 15.80 -8.60 -13.86
CA GLU A 20 17.00 -8.71 -14.70
C GLU A 20 17.14 -10.10 -15.33
N TYR A 21 16.97 -11.16 -14.55
CA TYR A 21 17.12 -12.55 -15.02
C TYR A 21 16.13 -12.93 -16.13
N TYR A 22 14.94 -12.27 -16.17
CA TYR A 22 13.89 -12.52 -17.15
C TYR A 22 13.72 -11.35 -18.12
N ASP A 23 14.71 -10.46 -18.27
CA ASP A 23 14.72 -9.30 -19.16
C ASP A 23 13.53 -8.35 -18.99
N MET A 24 12.93 -8.33 -17.79
CA MET A 24 11.76 -7.51 -17.48
C MET A 24 12.10 -6.15 -16.87
N GLU A 25 13.38 -5.89 -16.52
CA GLU A 25 13.79 -4.66 -15.85
C GLU A 25 13.50 -3.45 -16.72
N LYS A 26 13.94 -3.48 -17.99
CA LYS A 26 13.70 -2.38 -18.93
C LYS A 26 12.21 -2.10 -19.13
N ASN A 27 11.40 -3.16 -19.26
CA ASN A 27 9.94 -3.02 -19.39
C ASN A 27 9.33 -2.30 -18.18
N PHE A 28 9.75 -2.64 -16.95
CA PHE A 28 9.23 -2.02 -15.73
C PHE A 28 9.72 -0.59 -15.55
N ASP A 29 10.97 -0.30 -15.89
CA ASP A 29 11.53 1.05 -15.86
C ASP A 29 10.84 1.96 -16.89
N ASP A 30 10.59 1.46 -18.09
CA ASP A 30 9.86 2.17 -19.14
C ASP A 30 8.41 2.45 -18.72
N LEU A 31 7.72 1.48 -18.13
CA LEU A 31 6.36 1.65 -17.59
C LEU A 31 6.33 2.69 -16.47
N TYR A 32 7.31 2.67 -15.57
CA TYR A 32 7.43 3.66 -14.51
C TYR A 32 7.70 5.07 -15.07
N ALA A 33 8.65 5.20 -15.98
CA ALA A 33 8.99 6.48 -16.62
C ALA A 33 7.79 7.07 -17.38
N GLN A 34 7.10 6.24 -18.14
CA GLN A 34 5.89 6.64 -18.86
C GLN A 34 4.72 6.93 -17.91
N GLY A 35 4.63 6.21 -16.78
CA GLY A 35 3.64 6.45 -15.74
C GLY A 35 3.75 7.83 -15.09
N LYS A 36 4.93 8.46 -15.09
CA LYS A 36 5.12 9.85 -14.63
C LYS A 36 4.53 10.90 -15.56
N THR A 37 4.18 10.50 -16.76
CA THR A 37 3.55 11.37 -17.76
C THR A 37 2.04 11.11 -17.83
N ASP A 38 1.34 11.83 -18.68
CA ASP A 38 -0.10 11.61 -18.95
C ASP A 38 -0.34 10.51 -19.99
N LYS A 39 0.64 9.61 -20.17
CA LYS A 39 0.51 8.50 -21.12
C LYS A 39 -0.63 7.56 -20.72
N VAL A 40 -1.35 7.14 -21.76
CA VAL A 40 -2.41 6.12 -21.65
C VAL A 40 -1.87 4.77 -22.10
N PHE A 41 -2.18 3.73 -21.34
CA PHE A 41 -1.74 2.35 -21.55
C PHE A 41 -2.92 1.49 -22.02
N ASN A 42 -2.95 1.16 -23.33
CA ASN A 42 -4.03 0.40 -23.96
C ASN A 42 -3.66 -1.06 -24.28
N HIS A 43 -2.37 -1.41 -24.30
CA HIS A 43 -1.81 -2.69 -24.75
C HIS A 43 -0.95 -3.36 -23.68
N LEU A 44 -1.42 -3.36 -22.43
CA LEU A 44 -0.67 -3.96 -21.32
C LEU A 44 -0.74 -5.49 -21.33
N MET A 45 -1.78 -6.06 -21.93
CA MET A 45 -1.94 -7.51 -22.00
C MET A 45 -0.79 -8.19 -22.75
N GLU A 46 -0.17 -7.55 -23.74
CA GLU A 46 0.99 -8.07 -24.46
C GLU A 46 2.17 -8.35 -23.50
N ILE A 47 2.43 -7.42 -22.59
CA ILE A 47 3.47 -7.58 -21.56
C ILE A 47 3.02 -8.57 -20.47
N ILE A 48 1.74 -8.50 -20.05
CA ILE A 48 1.18 -9.36 -19.00
C ILE A 48 1.23 -10.83 -19.41
N GLU A 49 0.93 -11.15 -20.66
CA GLU A 49 0.89 -12.52 -21.22
C GLU A 49 2.26 -12.98 -21.75
N SER A 50 3.30 -12.14 -21.71
CA SER A 50 4.65 -12.51 -22.16
C SER A 50 5.18 -13.68 -21.34
N GLU A 51 6.02 -14.49 -21.97
CA GLU A 51 6.61 -15.67 -21.33
C GLU A 51 7.49 -15.28 -20.16
N GLU A 52 8.28 -14.23 -20.34
CA GLU A 52 9.19 -13.67 -19.35
C GLU A 52 8.45 -13.21 -18.10
N ASN A 53 7.33 -12.52 -18.29
CA ASN A 53 6.50 -12.05 -17.18
C ASN A 53 5.82 -13.22 -16.44
N ILE A 54 5.35 -14.25 -17.15
CA ILE A 54 4.77 -15.45 -16.53
C ILE A 54 5.83 -16.24 -15.75
N LYS A 55 7.04 -16.40 -16.28
CA LYS A 55 8.16 -17.05 -15.60
C LYS A 55 8.58 -16.29 -14.34
N LEU A 56 8.65 -14.97 -14.43
CA LEU A 56 8.92 -14.11 -13.28
C LEU A 56 7.80 -14.22 -12.22
N ALA A 57 6.53 -14.28 -12.64
CA ALA A 57 5.40 -14.47 -11.74
C ALA A 57 5.47 -15.81 -10.98
N TYR A 58 5.80 -16.91 -11.67
CA TYR A 58 6.03 -18.21 -11.05
C TYR A 58 7.11 -18.14 -9.97
N ARG A 59 8.25 -17.53 -10.30
CA ARG A 59 9.37 -17.38 -9.35
C ARG A 59 8.98 -16.55 -8.12
N ASN A 60 8.23 -15.47 -8.30
CA ASN A 60 7.78 -14.62 -7.20
C ASN A 60 6.81 -15.36 -6.29
N ILE A 61 5.88 -16.14 -6.86
CA ILE A 61 4.92 -16.93 -6.07
C ILE A 61 5.62 -18.06 -5.33
N LYS A 62 6.53 -18.79 -5.98
CA LYS A 62 7.27 -19.91 -5.37
C LYS A 62 8.02 -19.50 -4.10
N ARG A 63 8.46 -18.25 -4.02
CA ARG A 63 9.16 -17.70 -2.85
C ARG A 63 8.21 -17.22 -1.73
N ASN A 64 6.94 -17.15 -2.00
CA ASN A 64 5.96 -16.66 -1.04
C ASN A 64 5.60 -17.75 -0.03
N SER A 65 5.61 -17.42 1.26
CA SER A 65 5.26 -18.38 2.33
C SER A 65 3.87 -19.01 2.15
N GLY A 66 2.95 -18.29 1.47
CA GLY A 66 1.61 -18.82 1.13
C GLY A 66 1.57 -19.73 -0.09
N SER A 67 2.69 -20.01 -0.77
CA SER A 67 2.71 -20.80 -2.01
C SER A 67 2.23 -22.24 -1.84
N SER A 68 2.47 -22.84 -0.67
CA SER A 68 2.00 -24.16 -0.28
C SER A 68 0.58 -24.20 0.27
N THR A 69 -0.10 -23.06 0.40
CA THR A 69 -1.50 -23.01 0.86
C THR A 69 -2.44 -23.18 -0.33
N ALA A 70 -3.22 -24.26 -0.36
CA ALA A 70 -4.13 -24.56 -1.47
C ALA A 70 -5.40 -23.69 -1.45
N GLY A 71 -5.91 -23.37 -2.64
CA GLY A 71 -7.26 -22.82 -2.86
C GLY A 71 -8.35 -23.87 -2.73
N VAL A 72 -9.49 -23.65 -3.39
CA VAL A 72 -10.61 -24.60 -3.42
C VAL A 72 -10.33 -25.86 -4.26
N ASP A 73 -9.33 -25.81 -5.12
CA ASP A 73 -8.93 -26.92 -6.00
C ASP A 73 -7.83 -27.80 -5.39
N HIS A 74 -7.47 -27.57 -4.13
CA HIS A 74 -6.44 -28.31 -3.40
C HIS A 74 -5.05 -28.31 -4.07
N ARG A 75 -4.81 -27.39 -5.03
CA ARG A 75 -3.53 -27.26 -5.74
C ARG A 75 -2.64 -26.20 -5.10
N THR A 76 -1.35 -26.48 -5.10
CA THR A 76 -0.29 -25.61 -4.60
C THR A 76 0.72 -25.29 -5.70
N ILE A 77 1.76 -24.54 -5.38
CA ILE A 77 2.86 -24.25 -6.30
C ILE A 77 3.58 -25.54 -6.77
N ASP A 78 3.61 -26.59 -5.93
CA ASP A 78 4.24 -27.86 -6.26
C ASP A 78 3.54 -28.59 -7.41
N ASN A 79 2.23 -28.38 -7.58
CA ASN A 79 1.50 -28.91 -8.71
C ASN A 79 1.92 -28.24 -10.03
N LEU A 80 2.22 -26.94 -10.01
CA LEU A 80 2.77 -26.22 -11.16
C LEU A 80 4.26 -26.60 -11.39
N ALA A 81 5.01 -26.87 -10.34
CA ALA A 81 6.41 -27.29 -10.43
C ALA A 81 6.60 -28.63 -11.14
N LYS A 82 5.56 -29.48 -11.22
CA LYS A 82 5.57 -30.76 -11.97
C LYS A 82 5.37 -30.58 -13.48
N LEU A 83 4.98 -29.40 -13.92
CA LEU A 83 4.80 -29.09 -15.34
C LEU A 83 6.12 -28.60 -15.94
N SER A 84 6.34 -28.85 -17.24
CA SER A 84 7.39 -28.18 -17.98
C SER A 84 7.15 -26.67 -18.03
N GLU A 85 8.19 -25.91 -18.32
CA GLU A 85 8.09 -24.44 -18.39
C GLU A 85 7.09 -24.00 -19.45
N GLU A 86 7.12 -24.62 -20.63
CA GLU A 86 6.20 -24.35 -21.73
C GLU A 86 4.76 -24.76 -21.37
N ALA A 87 4.57 -25.82 -20.58
CA ALA A 87 3.26 -26.29 -20.19
C ALA A 87 2.56 -25.34 -19.23
N TYR A 88 3.27 -24.85 -18.19
CA TYR A 88 2.64 -23.88 -17.30
C TYR A 88 2.47 -22.50 -17.94
N VAL A 89 3.38 -22.07 -18.82
CA VAL A 89 3.21 -20.82 -19.60
C VAL A 89 1.95 -20.89 -20.46
N ARG A 90 1.77 -21.99 -21.23
CA ARG A 90 0.54 -22.22 -22.02
C ARG A 90 -0.71 -22.24 -21.13
N LEU A 91 -0.64 -22.87 -19.96
CA LEU A 91 -1.76 -22.91 -19.01
C LEU A 91 -2.18 -21.49 -18.60
N ILE A 92 -1.22 -20.62 -18.23
CA ILE A 92 -1.52 -19.26 -17.78
C ILE A 92 -2.00 -18.39 -18.96
N ARG A 93 -1.41 -18.47 -20.14
CA ARG A 93 -1.91 -17.78 -21.35
C ARG A 93 -3.34 -18.16 -21.68
N LYS A 94 -3.68 -19.46 -21.56
CA LYS A 94 -5.07 -19.92 -21.75
C LYS A 94 -6.04 -19.29 -20.76
N GLN A 95 -5.63 -19.01 -19.52
CA GLN A 95 -6.49 -18.30 -18.57
C GLN A 95 -6.78 -16.87 -19.03
N PHE A 96 -5.81 -16.16 -19.58
CA PHE A 96 -5.99 -14.79 -20.07
C PHE A 96 -6.90 -14.71 -21.31
N SER A 97 -6.99 -15.75 -22.13
CA SER A 97 -7.84 -15.73 -23.31
C SER A 97 -9.34 -15.74 -22.97
N ASN A 98 -9.73 -16.40 -21.89
CA ASN A 98 -11.11 -16.45 -21.38
C ASN A 98 -11.10 -16.58 -19.86
N TYR A 99 -10.87 -15.47 -19.17
CA TYR A 99 -10.67 -15.48 -17.73
C TYR A 99 -11.98 -15.65 -16.95
N HIS A 100 -12.07 -16.77 -16.25
CA HIS A 100 -13.12 -17.04 -15.28
C HIS A 100 -12.46 -17.47 -13.96
N PRO A 101 -12.45 -16.60 -12.94
CA PRO A 101 -11.81 -16.90 -11.66
C PRO A 101 -12.52 -18.07 -10.98
N ARG A 102 -11.74 -18.97 -10.40
CA ARG A 102 -12.29 -19.97 -9.51
C ARG A 102 -12.71 -19.34 -8.18
N PRO A 103 -13.63 -19.98 -7.44
CA PRO A 103 -14.03 -19.47 -6.14
C PRO A 103 -12.83 -19.30 -5.20
N VAL A 104 -12.88 -18.26 -4.39
CA VAL A 104 -11.89 -17.98 -3.34
C VAL A 104 -12.26 -18.74 -2.07
N ARG A 105 -11.36 -19.53 -1.51
CA ARG A 105 -11.57 -20.22 -0.24
C ARG A 105 -11.43 -19.27 0.93
N ARG A 106 -12.46 -19.11 1.75
CA ARG A 106 -12.45 -18.30 2.97
C ARG A 106 -11.86 -19.09 4.12
N VAL A 107 -10.89 -18.47 4.81
CA VAL A 107 -10.33 -18.96 6.08
C VAL A 107 -10.42 -17.84 7.11
N GLU A 108 -10.75 -18.16 8.33
CA GLU A 108 -10.81 -17.22 9.43
C GLU A 108 -9.55 -17.37 10.30
N ILE A 109 -8.78 -16.29 10.41
CA ILE A 109 -7.59 -16.23 11.28
C ILE A 109 -7.95 -15.44 12.53
N GLU A 110 -7.71 -16.00 13.69
CA GLU A 110 -7.91 -15.30 14.95
C GLU A 110 -6.93 -14.12 15.10
N LYS A 111 -7.48 -12.98 15.51
CA LYS A 111 -6.71 -11.83 15.94
C LYS A 111 -6.41 -11.91 17.43
N ASP A 112 -5.34 -11.25 17.89
CA ASP A 112 -4.96 -11.20 19.31
C ASP A 112 -6.06 -10.64 20.26
N ASN A 113 -7.12 -10.07 19.71
CA ASN A 113 -8.27 -9.54 20.46
C ASN A 113 -9.51 -10.47 20.39
N GLY A 114 -9.35 -11.73 20.01
CA GLY A 114 -10.43 -12.70 19.85
C GLY A 114 -11.34 -12.50 18.65
N LYS A 115 -11.19 -11.41 17.89
CA LYS A 115 -11.93 -11.20 16.63
C LYS A 115 -11.29 -12.01 15.52
N LYS A 116 -12.10 -12.52 14.61
CA LYS A 116 -11.63 -13.24 13.42
C LYS A 116 -11.32 -12.28 12.28
N ARG A 117 -10.23 -12.56 11.54
CA ARG A 117 -9.90 -11.89 10.29
C ARG A 117 -10.23 -12.83 9.15
N PRO A 118 -11.13 -12.45 8.24
CA PRO A 118 -11.43 -13.25 7.07
C PRO A 118 -10.29 -13.13 6.07
N LEU A 119 -9.69 -14.26 5.68
CA LEU A 119 -8.67 -14.34 4.65
C LEU A 119 -9.23 -15.12 3.45
N GLY A 120 -9.10 -14.57 2.26
CA GLY A 120 -9.48 -15.24 1.02
C GLY A 120 -8.26 -15.85 0.34
N ILE A 121 -8.32 -17.14 0.00
CA ILE A 121 -7.23 -17.87 -0.65
C ILE A 121 -7.68 -18.22 -2.07
N PRO A 122 -7.23 -17.49 -3.11
CA PRO A 122 -7.45 -17.84 -4.50
C PRO A 122 -6.70 -19.12 -4.87
N THR A 123 -7.09 -19.79 -5.95
CA THR A 123 -6.34 -20.93 -6.47
C THR A 123 -4.93 -20.53 -6.91
N ILE A 124 -4.02 -21.48 -7.02
CA ILE A 124 -2.63 -21.17 -7.40
C ILE A 124 -2.57 -20.56 -8.81
N VAL A 125 -3.45 -21.00 -9.70
CA VAL A 125 -3.56 -20.49 -11.08
C VAL A 125 -4.05 -19.04 -11.06
N ASP A 126 -5.10 -18.73 -10.29
CA ASP A 126 -5.58 -17.35 -10.14
C ASP A 126 -4.52 -16.45 -9.51
N ARG A 127 -3.74 -16.96 -8.56
CA ARG A 127 -2.59 -16.21 -7.99
C ARG A 127 -1.52 -15.93 -9.03
N MET A 128 -1.24 -16.87 -9.95
CA MET A 128 -0.33 -16.64 -11.07
C MET A 128 -0.84 -15.51 -11.98
N VAL A 129 -2.10 -15.54 -12.36
CA VAL A 129 -2.75 -14.47 -13.16
C VAL A 129 -2.66 -13.12 -12.44
N GLN A 130 -2.99 -13.07 -11.13
CA GLN A 130 -2.87 -11.86 -10.33
C GLN A 130 -1.43 -11.33 -10.25
N GLN A 131 -0.44 -12.22 -10.13
CA GLN A 131 0.96 -11.85 -10.07
C GLN A 131 1.47 -11.28 -11.39
N CYS A 132 1.07 -11.87 -12.53
CA CYS A 132 1.42 -11.33 -13.85
C CYS A 132 0.88 -9.91 -14.04
N ILE A 133 -0.35 -9.66 -13.60
CA ILE A 133 -0.98 -8.33 -13.64
C ILE A 133 -0.29 -7.36 -12.69
N LEU A 134 -0.01 -7.80 -11.45
CA LEU A 134 0.66 -6.97 -10.45
C LEU A 134 1.99 -6.42 -10.95
N GLN A 135 2.84 -7.26 -11.55
CA GLN A 135 4.17 -6.90 -12.02
C GLN A 135 4.14 -5.75 -13.05
N VAL A 136 3.13 -5.73 -13.91
CA VAL A 136 2.98 -4.74 -14.97
C VAL A 136 2.26 -3.47 -14.48
N MET A 137 1.25 -3.62 -13.61
CA MET A 137 0.52 -2.46 -13.09
C MET A 137 1.30 -1.71 -11.99
N GLU A 138 2.10 -2.40 -11.18
CA GLU A 138 2.81 -1.81 -10.05
C GLU A 138 3.69 -0.62 -10.45
N PRO A 139 4.58 -0.70 -11.47
CA PRO A 139 5.41 0.44 -11.85
C PRO A 139 4.60 1.64 -12.36
N ILE A 140 3.50 1.43 -13.09
CA ILE A 140 2.62 2.51 -13.56
C ILE A 140 1.95 3.21 -12.36
N CYS A 141 1.45 2.43 -11.41
CA CYS A 141 0.78 2.96 -10.22
C CYS A 141 1.78 3.67 -9.29
N GLU A 142 2.98 3.09 -9.08
CA GLU A 142 4.05 3.68 -8.27
C GLU A 142 4.45 5.08 -8.75
N ALA A 143 4.46 5.30 -10.07
CA ALA A 143 4.75 6.60 -10.66
C ALA A 143 3.72 7.69 -10.30
N LYS A 144 2.51 7.29 -9.91
CA LYS A 144 1.37 8.19 -9.60
C LYS A 144 0.98 8.21 -8.12
N PHE A 145 1.54 7.34 -7.31
CA PHE A 145 1.24 7.30 -5.87
C PHE A 145 1.91 8.45 -5.11
N SER A 146 1.17 9.00 -4.16
CA SER A 146 1.69 10.01 -3.24
C SER A 146 2.89 9.47 -2.44
N GLU A 147 3.88 10.33 -2.17
CA GLU A 147 5.02 10.01 -1.31
C GLU A 147 4.62 9.77 0.16
N ASN A 148 3.46 10.23 0.57
CA ASN A 148 2.92 10.06 1.91
C ASN A 148 2.33 8.65 2.16
N SER A 149 2.19 7.83 1.10
CA SER A 149 1.75 6.44 1.16
C SER A 149 2.94 5.49 1.23
N ASN A 150 2.99 4.60 2.22
CA ASN A 150 4.13 3.73 2.50
C ASN A 150 3.82 2.23 2.50
N GLY A 151 2.55 1.83 2.75
CA GLY A 151 2.17 0.43 2.87
C GLY A 151 2.06 -0.28 1.52
N PHE A 152 2.48 -1.55 1.46
CA PHE A 152 2.38 -2.42 0.28
C PHE A 152 3.06 -1.88 -0.98
N ARG A 153 4.08 -1.06 -0.83
CA ARG A 153 4.81 -0.45 -1.94
C ARG A 153 6.27 -0.93 -1.97
N PRO A 154 6.87 -1.10 -3.16
CA PRO A 154 8.29 -1.39 -3.28
C PRO A 154 9.13 -0.25 -2.67
N ASN A 155 10.24 -0.61 -2.04
CA ASN A 155 11.20 0.33 -1.41
C ASN A 155 10.62 1.23 -0.30
N ARG A 156 9.42 0.94 0.20
CA ARG A 156 8.78 1.60 1.34
C ARG A 156 8.49 0.60 2.46
N SER A 157 8.46 1.07 3.68
CA SER A 157 8.32 0.21 4.85
C SER A 157 7.63 0.93 6.02
N ALA A 158 7.34 0.18 7.09
CA ALA A 158 6.83 0.77 8.33
C ALA A 158 7.82 1.79 8.92
N GLU A 159 9.13 1.51 8.82
CA GLU A 159 10.19 2.41 9.28
C GLU A 159 10.16 3.73 8.51
N THR A 160 9.92 3.69 7.19
CA THR A 160 9.77 4.91 6.38
C THR A 160 8.59 5.75 6.86
N ALA A 161 7.44 5.13 7.13
CA ALA A 161 6.25 5.81 7.64
C ALA A 161 6.50 6.43 9.03
N ILE A 162 7.13 5.68 9.94
CA ILE A 162 7.50 6.20 11.27
C ILE A 162 8.50 7.35 11.16
N ALA A 163 9.51 7.26 10.29
CA ALA A 163 10.47 8.34 10.07
C ALA A 163 9.79 9.63 9.55
N GLN A 164 8.81 9.50 8.65
CA GLN A 164 7.98 10.63 8.19
C GLN A 164 7.20 11.25 9.37
N CYS A 165 6.54 10.44 10.20
CA CYS A 165 5.84 10.92 11.40
C CYS A 165 6.81 11.66 12.34
N MET A 166 7.97 11.07 12.63
CA MET A 166 8.97 11.68 13.50
C MET A 166 9.48 13.02 12.95
N ARG A 167 9.67 13.13 11.63
CA ARG A 167 10.05 14.37 10.97
C ARG A 167 8.98 15.46 11.13
N LEU A 168 7.70 15.13 10.91
CA LEU A 168 6.58 16.07 11.10
C LEU A 168 6.50 16.55 12.55
N ILE A 169 6.69 15.67 13.52
CA ILE A 169 6.64 16.01 14.94
C ILE A 169 7.88 16.82 15.38
N GLN A 170 9.08 16.36 15.02
CA GLN A 170 10.33 16.92 15.56
C GLN A 170 10.77 18.19 14.83
N VAL A 171 10.61 18.24 13.49
CA VAL A 171 11.12 19.32 12.66
C VAL A 171 10.03 20.36 12.36
N GLN A 172 8.79 19.90 12.10
CA GLN A 172 7.70 20.80 11.76
C GLN A 172 6.81 21.16 12.96
N HIS A 173 7.08 20.58 14.13
CA HIS A 173 6.38 20.86 15.39
C HIS A 173 4.87 20.60 15.37
N MET A 174 4.44 19.61 14.57
CA MET A 174 3.04 19.23 14.45
C MET A 174 2.66 18.25 15.56
N TYR A 175 2.04 18.76 16.60
CA TYR A 175 1.78 17.99 17.83
C TYR A 175 0.33 17.52 17.95
N TYR A 176 -0.54 17.87 17.03
CA TYR A 176 -1.91 17.40 16.98
C TYR A 176 -2.07 16.41 15.84
N VAL A 177 -2.50 15.21 16.18
CA VAL A 177 -2.58 14.10 15.23
C VAL A 177 -4.00 13.59 15.18
N VAL A 178 -4.52 13.43 13.99
CA VAL A 178 -5.78 12.71 13.75
C VAL A 178 -5.42 11.25 13.45
N ASP A 179 -5.81 10.36 14.34
CA ASP A 179 -5.76 8.92 14.12
C ASP A 179 -7.07 8.52 13.47
N LEU A 180 -7.03 7.90 12.28
CA LEU A 180 -8.21 7.45 11.55
C LEU A 180 -8.09 5.98 11.16
N ASP A 181 -9.15 5.21 11.42
CA ASP A 181 -9.30 3.81 11.05
C ASP A 181 -10.55 3.66 10.16
N ILE A 182 -10.38 3.11 8.97
CA ILE A 182 -11.49 2.88 8.04
C ILE A 182 -12.15 1.56 8.40
N LYS A 183 -13.47 1.59 8.60
CA LYS A 183 -14.25 0.41 8.99
C LYS A 183 -14.30 -0.62 7.85
N GLY A 184 -13.66 -1.79 8.07
CA GLY A 184 -13.70 -2.91 7.13
C GLY A 184 -13.25 -2.53 5.72
N PHE A 185 -12.16 -1.77 5.59
CA PHE A 185 -11.73 -1.16 4.33
C PHE A 185 -11.76 -2.12 3.14
N PHE A 186 -11.04 -3.26 3.23
CA PHE A 186 -10.95 -4.22 2.14
C PHE A 186 -12.29 -4.83 1.75
N ASP A 187 -13.22 -4.97 2.68
CA ASP A 187 -14.54 -5.55 2.45
C ASP A 187 -15.55 -4.53 1.88
N ASN A 188 -15.22 -3.23 1.93
CA ASN A 188 -16.12 -2.14 1.52
C ASN A 188 -15.68 -1.39 0.25
N ILE A 189 -14.60 -1.80 -0.41
CA ILE A 189 -14.14 -1.18 -1.66
C ILE A 189 -15.20 -1.32 -2.75
N ASN A 190 -15.67 -0.20 -3.30
CA ASN A 190 -16.63 -0.19 -4.40
C ASN A 190 -15.96 -0.57 -5.71
N HIS A 191 -16.38 -1.68 -6.34
CA HIS A 191 -15.79 -2.21 -7.57
C HIS A 191 -15.84 -1.22 -8.73
N ARG A 192 -17.01 -0.56 -8.96
CA ARG A 192 -17.16 0.39 -10.07
C ARG A 192 -16.23 1.60 -9.91
N LYS A 193 -16.10 2.09 -8.67
CA LYS A 193 -15.22 3.21 -8.37
C LYS A 193 -13.76 2.85 -8.55
N LEU A 194 -13.33 1.71 -8.04
CA LEU A 194 -11.98 1.19 -8.22
C LEU A 194 -11.61 1.06 -9.71
N LEU A 195 -12.49 0.48 -10.55
CA LEU A 195 -12.23 0.36 -11.99
C LEU A 195 -12.11 1.74 -12.67
N ARG A 196 -12.92 2.73 -12.26
CA ARG A 196 -12.78 4.12 -12.74
C ARG A 196 -11.46 4.75 -12.29
N GLN A 197 -11.01 4.48 -11.08
CA GLN A 197 -9.72 4.97 -10.58
C GLN A 197 -8.54 4.35 -11.33
N ILE A 198 -8.59 3.05 -11.65
CA ILE A 198 -7.60 2.39 -12.51
C ILE A 198 -7.56 3.07 -13.89
N TRP A 199 -8.73 3.34 -14.47
CA TRP A 199 -8.85 4.03 -15.75
C TRP A 199 -8.28 5.46 -15.69
N ALA A 200 -8.54 6.18 -14.60
CA ALA A 200 -8.04 7.54 -14.38
C ALA A 200 -6.53 7.61 -14.21
N LEU A 201 -5.90 6.54 -13.69
CA LEU A 201 -4.44 6.40 -13.63
C LEU A 201 -3.79 6.19 -15.02
N GLY A 202 -4.59 6.10 -16.08
CA GLY A 202 -4.12 5.90 -17.46
C GLY A 202 -4.10 4.45 -17.91
N ILE A 203 -4.47 3.49 -17.06
CA ILE A 203 -4.55 2.06 -17.41
C ILE A 203 -5.89 1.84 -18.10
N ARG A 204 -5.89 1.81 -19.45
CA ARG A 204 -7.11 1.76 -20.27
C ARG A 204 -7.18 0.53 -21.19
N ASP A 205 -6.39 -0.49 -20.92
CA ASP A 205 -6.51 -1.79 -21.58
C ASP A 205 -7.83 -2.45 -21.16
N LYS A 206 -8.76 -2.52 -22.11
CA LYS A 206 -10.13 -3.02 -21.86
C LYS A 206 -10.15 -4.47 -21.41
N LYS A 207 -9.28 -5.32 -21.98
CA LYS A 207 -9.18 -6.75 -21.61
C LYS A 207 -8.69 -6.87 -20.17
N LEU A 208 -7.66 -6.13 -19.79
CA LEU A 208 -7.17 -6.08 -18.40
C LEU A 208 -8.25 -5.63 -17.42
N ILE A 209 -8.97 -4.55 -17.73
CA ILE A 209 -10.06 -4.04 -16.88
C ILE A 209 -11.17 -5.09 -16.71
N CYS A 210 -11.53 -5.83 -17.79
CA CYS A 210 -12.50 -6.93 -17.70
C CYS A 210 -11.98 -8.05 -16.79
N ILE A 211 -10.72 -8.45 -16.90
CA ILE A 211 -10.11 -9.49 -16.05
C ILE A 211 -10.15 -9.05 -14.58
N ILE A 212 -9.75 -7.82 -14.26
CA ILE A 212 -9.82 -7.30 -12.89
C ILE A 212 -11.26 -7.27 -12.37
N LYS A 213 -12.22 -6.87 -13.20
CA LYS A 213 -13.65 -6.89 -12.85
C LYS A 213 -14.13 -8.30 -12.48
N GLU A 214 -13.75 -9.31 -13.26
CA GLU A 214 -14.10 -10.71 -12.96
C GLU A 214 -13.41 -11.21 -11.69
N MET A 215 -12.12 -10.84 -11.45
CA MET A 215 -11.43 -11.15 -10.19
C MET A 215 -12.15 -10.60 -8.96
N LEU A 216 -12.65 -9.37 -9.05
CA LEU A 216 -13.38 -8.72 -7.95
C LEU A 216 -14.72 -9.40 -7.65
N LYS A 217 -15.33 -10.02 -8.65
CA LYS A 217 -16.61 -10.75 -8.55
C LYS A 217 -16.44 -12.24 -8.25
N ALA A 218 -15.20 -12.72 -8.12
CA ALA A 218 -14.94 -14.13 -7.84
C ALA A 218 -15.78 -14.62 -6.66
N PRO A 219 -16.53 -15.73 -6.78
CA PRO A 219 -17.30 -16.27 -5.68
C PRO A 219 -16.41 -16.62 -4.50
N VAL A 220 -16.93 -16.50 -3.28
CA VAL A 220 -16.22 -16.86 -2.05
C VAL A 220 -16.92 -18.04 -1.41
N ILE A 221 -16.18 -19.11 -1.12
CA ILE A 221 -16.68 -20.27 -0.37
C ILE A 221 -16.31 -20.05 1.11
N LEU A 222 -17.34 -19.99 1.95
CA LEU A 222 -17.22 -19.85 3.38
C LEU A 222 -16.80 -21.18 4.05
N PRO A 223 -16.33 -21.18 5.31
CA PRO A 223 -15.97 -22.40 6.03
C PRO A 223 -17.11 -23.42 6.16
N ASP A 224 -18.36 -22.96 6.15
CA ASP A 224 -19.58 -23.80 6.15
C ASP A 224 -19.96 -24.35 4.78
N GLY A 225 -19.16 -24.06 3.75
CA GLY A 225 -19.41 -24.49 2.35
C GLY A 225 -20.33 -23.56 1.55
N LYS A 226 -20.95 -22.57 2.19
CA LYS A 226 -21.83 -21.60 1.51
C LYS A 226 -21.05 -20.75 0.54
N ARG A 227 -21.61 -20.57 -0.67
CA ARG A 227 -21.06 -19.70 -1.72
C ARG A 227 -21.72 -18.32 -1.65
N ILE A 228 -20.91 -17.28 -1.60
CA ILE A 228 -21.33 -15.89 -1.68
C ILE A 228 -20.71 -15.19 -2.88
N TYR A 229 -21.41 -14.23 -3.48
CA TYR A 229 -20.98 -13.42 -4.60
C TYR A 229 -20.75 -12.00 -4.11
N PRO A 230 -19.50 -11.50 -4.08
CA PRO A 230 -19.20 -10.17 -3.53
C PRO A 230 -19.64 -9.09 -4.52
N GLU A 231 -20.43 -8.12 -4.05
CA GLU A 231 -20.79 -6.91 -4.79
C GLU A 231 -19.77 -5.77 -4.57
N LYS A 232 -19.00 -5.86 -3.52
CA LYS A 232 -17.94 -4.92 -3.10
C LYS A 232 -16.81 -5.66 -2.38
N GLY A 233 -15.72 -4.97 -2.18
CA GLY A 233 -14.53 -5.49 -1.48
C GLY A 233 -13.52 -6.14 -2.41
N THR A 234 -12.36 -6.38 -1.85
CA THR A 234 -11.28 -7.17 -2.47
C THR A 234 -10.91 -8.32 -1.55
N PRO A 235 -10.61 -9.52 -2.06
CA PRO A 235 -10.25 -10.66 -1.22
C PRO A 235 -9.02 -10.33 -0.36
N GLN A 236 -9.16 -10.30 0.98
CA GLN A 236 -8.00 -10.20 1.85
C GLN A 236 -7.15 -11.46 1.70
N GLY A 237 -5.97 -11.33 1.07
CA GLY A 237 -5.08 -12.45 0.73
C GLY A 237 -4.90 -12.67 -0.77
N GLY A 238 -5.65 -11.98 -1.62
CA GLY A 238 -5.36 -11.88 -3.04
C GLY A 238 -4.04 -11.11 -3.28
N ILE A 239 -3.24 -11.56 -4.25
CA ILE A 239 -1.93 -10.95 -4.56
C ILE A 239 -2.07 -9.52 -5.06
N LEU A 240 -3.10 -9.25 -5.85
CA LEU A 240 -3.37 -7.93 -6.42
C LEU A 240 -4.04 -6.98 -5.41
N SER A 241 -4.70 -7.49 -4.37
CA SER A 241 -5.52 -6.70 -3.43
C SER A 241 -4.77 -5.55 -2.75
N PRO A 242 -3.50 -5.68 -2.35
CA PRO A 242 -2.73 -4.57 -1.78
C PRO A 242 -2.52 -3.39 -2.75
N LEU A 243 -2.25 -3.68 -4.04
CA LEU A 243 -2.14 -2.63 -5.06
C LEU A 243 -3.48 -1.94 -5.29
N LEU A 244 -4.56 -2.72 -5.41
CA LEU A 244 -5.92 -2.19 -5.59
C LEU A 244 -6.35 -1.31 -4.41
N ALA A 245 -6.01 -1.69 -3.19
CA ALA A 245 -6.23 -0.90 -1.98
C ALA A 245 -5.49 0.45 -2.03
N ASN A 246 -4.24 0.45 -2.47
CA ASN A 246 -3.48 1.68 -2.66
C ASN A 246 -4.06 2.57 -3.76
N ILE A 247 -4.55 2.00 -4.86
CA ILE A 247 -5.23 2.77 -5.92
C ILE A 247 -6.46 3.49 -5.36
N VAL A 248 -7.29 2.81 -4.55
CA VAL A 248 -8.48 3.42 -3.94
C VAL A 248 -8.11 4.61 -3.05
N LEU A 249 -7.12 4.45 -2.19
CA LEU A 249 -6.73 5.48 -1.22
C LEU A 249 -5.79 6.55 -1.78
N ASN A 250 -5.23 6.35 -2.99
CA ASN A 250 -4.40 7.36 -3.64
C ASN A 250 -5.17 8.68 -3.87
N GLU A 251 -6.46 8.59 -4.15
CA GLU A 251 -7.32 9.77 -4.30
C GLU A 251 -7.44 10.56 -2.98
N LEU A 252 -7.49 9.85 -1.83
CA LEU A 252 -7.44 10.47 -0.51
C LEU A 252 -6.09 11.15 -0.23
N ASP A 253 -5.00 10.47 -0.56
CA ASP A 253 -3.65 11.01 -0.35
C ASP A 253 -3.46 12.34 -1.09
N TRP A 254 -3.87 12.38 -2.36
CA TRP A 254 -3.79 13.59 -3.18
C TRP A 254 -4.77 14.66 -2.75
N TRP A 255 -5.97 14.28 -2.30
CA TRP A 255 -6.92 15.24 -1.75
C TRP A 255 -6.38 15.92 -0.49
N ILE A 256 -5.80 15.17 0.46
CA ILE A 256 -5.21 15.77 1.66
C ILE A 256 -4.03 16.69 1.26
N ALA A 257 -3.16 16.24 0.37
CA ALA A 257 -2.03 17.04 -0.11
C ALA A 257 -2.50 18.34 -0.80
N SER A 258 -3.63 18.31 -1.52
CA SER A 258 -4.21 19.49 -2.18
C SER A 258 -4.71 20.54 -1.20
N GLN A 259 -5.01 20.16 0.06
CA GLN A 259 -5.50 21.12 1.06
C GLN A 259 -4.39 22.09 1.53
N TRP A 260 -3.12 21.71 1.40
CA TRP A 260 -2.00 22.56 1.80
C TRP A 260 -0.71 22.34 0.99
N GLU A 261 -0.17 21.12 0.93
CA GLU A 261 1.17 20.82 0.35
C GLU A 261 1.29 21.19 -1.14
N GLN A 262 0.18 21.13 -1.86
CA GLN A 262 0.11 21.40 -3.31
C GLN A 262 -0.59 22.73 -3.65
N MET A 263 -0.95 23.51 -2.63
CA MET A 263 -1.57 24.81 -2.88
C MET A 263 -0.60 25.72 -3.65
N PRO A 264 -1.08 26.39 -4.71
CA PRO A 264 -0.25 27.30 -5.47
C PRO A 264 0.12 28.52 -4.62
N THR A 265 1.36 28.95 -4.73
CA THR A 265 1.83 30.19 -4.12
C THR A 265 1.78 31.33 -5.14
N LYS A 266 1.58 32.58 -4.66
CA LYS A 266 1.58 33.77 -5.53
C LYS A 266 2.83 33.89 -6.39
N THR A 267 4.00 33.53 -5.81
CA THR A 267 5.29 33.53 -6.48
C THR A 267 5.66 32.08 -6.82
N LYS A 268 6.02 31.80 -8.07
CA LYS A 268 6.61 30.50 -8.43
C LYS A 268 8.02 30.40 -7.90
N PHE A 269 8.27 29.54 -6.94
CA PHE A 269 9.60 29.26 -6.44
C PHE A 269 10.29 28.21 -7.30
N LYS A 270 11.59 28.39 -7.57
CA LYS A 270 12.39 27.35 -8.22
C LYS A 270 12.44 26.13 -7.28
N THR A 271 11.99 25.01 -7.79
CA THR A 271 12.16 23.71 -7.13
C THR A 271 13.62 23.30 -7.19
N ARG A 272 14.14 22.79 -6.08
CA ARG A 272 15.47 22.17 -6.00
C ARG A 272 15.26 20.72 -5.63
N GLU A 273 16.01 19.84 -6.23
CA GLU A 273 16.06 18.45 -5.81
C GLU A 273 17.22 18.23 -4.85
N ASN A 274 17.01 17.36 -3.87
CA ASN A 274 18.10 16.89 -3.02
C ASN A 274 18.91 15.82 -3.78
N THR A 275 20.01 15.35 -3.19
CA THR A 275 20.88 14.29 -3.75
C THR A 275 20.15 12.95 -4.00
N GLN A 276 18.90 12.82 -3.54
CA GLN A 276 18.05 11.62 -3.68
C GLN A 276 16.90 11.84 -4.69
N GLY A 277 16.90 12.95 -5.43
CA GLY A 277 15.85 13.29 -6.39
C GLY A 277 14.53 13.76 -5.77
N THR A 278 14.50 14.09 -4.47
CA THR A 278 13.30 14.58 -3.80
C THR A 278 13.22 16.11 -3.92
N GLU A 279 12.05 16.59 -4.33
CA GLU A 279 11.77 18.02 -4.51
C GLU A 279 11.78 18.77 -3.16
N ILE A 280 12.60 19.82 -3.05
CA ILE A 280 12.67 20.66 -1.86
C ILE A 280 11.70 21.83 -1.98
N LYS A 281 10.60 21.80 -1.24
CA LYS A 281 9.52 22.82 -1.24
C LYS A 281 9.63 23.85 -0.10
N SER A 282 10.80 24.01 0.52
CA SER A 282 10.96 24.83 1.73
C SER A 282 10.51 26.29 1.57
N HIS A 283 10.76 26.91 0.41
CA HIS A 283 10.34 28.29 0.12
C HIS A 283 8.83 28.41 -0.08
N ALA A 284 8.23 27.47 -0.84
CA ALA A 284 6.79 27.41 -1.02
C ALA A 284 6.07 27.20 0.33
N TYR A 285 6.54 26.23 1.13
CA TYR A 285 5.97 25.98 2.45
C TYR A 285 6.09 27.16 3.41
N ARG A 286 7.20 27.94 3.34
CA ARG A 286 7.33 29.20 4.11
C ARG A 286 6.30 30.24 3.69
N ALA A 287 6.01 30.36 2.40
CA ALA A 287 4.99 31.27 1.88
C ALA A 287 3.59 30.82 2.30
N LEU A 288 3.27 29.52 2.19
CA LEU A 288 1.99 28.97 2.62
C LEU A 288 1.73 29.16 4.12
N ARG A 289 2.75 29.00 4.98
CA ARG A 289 2.64 29.26 6.44
C ARG A 289 2.32 30.71 6.79
N ARG A 290 2.62 31.66 5.90
CA ARG A 290 2.26 33.09 6.07
C ARG A 290 0.84 33.40 5.58
N SER A 291 0.16 32.45 4.97
CA SER A 291 -1.22 32.56 4.53
C SER A 291 -2.20 32.12 5.62
N ASN A 292 -3.50 32.28 5.34
CA ASN A 292 -4.58 31.79 6.22
C ASN A 292 -4.86 30.29 6.06
N LEU A 293 -4.12 29.57 5.18
CA LEU A 293 -4.26 28.14 4.98
C LEU A 293 -3.80 27.37 6.21
N LYS A 294 -4.47 26.27 6.48
CA LYS A 294 -4.15 25.39 7.61
C LYS A 294 -3.17 24.31 7.17
N GLU A 295 -1.97 24.34 7.77
CA GLU A 295 -0.94 23.34 7.46
C GLU A 295 -1.39 21.95 7.91
N VAL A 296 -1.47 21.03 6.95
CA VAL A 296 -1.89 19.65 7.14
C VAL A 296 -1.02 18.72 6.31
N HIS A 297 -0.58 17.62 6.93
CA HIS A 297 0.20 16.57 6.29
C HIS A 297 -0.34 15.20 6.66
N ALA A 298 -0.32 14.25 5.73
CA ALA A 298 -0.70 12.87 5.98
C ALA A 298 0.51 11.94 5.95
N VAL A 299 0.44 10.84 6.70
CA VAL A 299 1.32 9.68 6.57
C VAL A 299 0.44 8.45 6.61
N ARG A 300 0.46 7.66 5.53
CA ARG A 300 -0.39 6.48 5.38
C ARG A 300 0.45 5.20 5.23
N TYR A 301 -0.01 4.14 5.85
CA TYR A 301 0.48 2.79 5.66
C TYR A 301 -0.71 1.84 5.44
N ALA A 302 -0.98 1.47 4.19
CA ALA A 302 -2.19 0.74 3.79
C ALA A 302 -3.47 1.51 4.15
N ASP A 303 -4.34 0.95 4.97
CA ASP A 303 -5.57 1.55 5.51
C ASP A 303 -5.38 2.29 6.84
N ASP A 304 -4.21 2.17 7.47
CA ASP A 304 -3.85 2.92 8.69
C ASP A 304 -3.17 4.24 8.31
N PHE A 305 -3.74 5.36 8.69
CA PHE A 305 -3.17 6.66 8.38
C PHE A 305 -3.35 7.70 9.48
N LYS A 306 -2.45 8.69 9.45
CA LYS A 306 -2.44 9.80 10.39
C LYS A 306 -2.39 11.12 9.66
N ILE A 307 -3.14 12.10 10.18
CA ILE A 307 -3.08 13.47 9.69
C ILE A 307 -2.49 14.34 10.79
N PHE A 308 -1.44 15.09 10.46
CA PHE A 308 -0.71 15.96 11.36
C PHE A 308 -1.14 17.42 11.16
N CYS A 309 -1.39 18.12 12.27
CA CYS A 309 -1.83 19.51 12.29
C CYS A 309 -1.04 20.33 13.34
N THR A 310 -1.04 21.65 13.16
CA THR A 310 -0.36 22.57 14.08
C THR A 310 -1.21 22.93 15.29
N SER A 311 -2.55 22.91 15.17
CA SER A 311 -3.48 23.23 16.26
C SER A 311 -4.55 22.16 16.46
N HIS A 312 -5.16 22.13 17.64
CA HIS A 312 -6.28 21.23 17.95
C HIS A 312 -7.50 21.53 17.06
N ALA A 313 -7.79 22.80 16.87
CA ALA A 313 -8.94 23.23 16.05
C ALA A 313 -8.78 22.77 14.59
N ASP A 314 -7.56 22.84 14.03
CA ASP A 314 -7.29 22.36 12.67
C ASP A 314 -7.38 20.83 12.59
N ALA A 315 -6.92 20.12 13.63
CA ALA A 315 -7.05 18.67 13.69
C ALA A 315 -8.51 18.19 13.73
N VAL A 316 -9.37 18.88 14.51
CA VAL A 316 -10.81 18.59 14.54
C VAL A 316 -11.46 18.84 13.18
N LYS A 317 -11.11 19.95 12.50
CA LYS A 317 -11.59 20.24 11.14
C LYS A 317 -11.11 19.18 10.13
N ALA A 318 -9.83 18.82 10.18
CA ALA A 318 -9.25 17.79 9.32
C ALA A 318 -9.93 16.43 9.53
N TYR A 319 -10.18 16.03 10.79
CA TYR A 319 -10.94 14.84 11.13
C TYR A 319 -12.31 14.84 10.41
N LYS A 320 -13.09 15.89 10.64
CA LYS A 320 -14.46 15.96 10.10
C LYS A 320 -14.48 16.03 8.58
N ALA A 321 -13.59 16.80 7.98
CA ALA A 321 -13.48 16.91 6.53
C ALA A 321 -13.09 15.57 5.90
N THR A 322 -12.16 14.81 6.51
CA THR A 322 -11.73 13.50 6.00
C THR A 322 -12.85 12.47 6.16
N GLU A 323 -13.57 12.46 7.30
CA GLU A 323 -14.73 11.59 7.50
C GLU A 323 -15.79 11.79 6.41
N LEU A 324 -16.18 13.05 6.16
CA LEU A 324 -17.15 13.39 5.12
C LEU A 324 -16.65 13.02 3.73
N TRP A 325 -15.41 13.33 3.43
CA TRP A 325 -14.80 13.01 2.14
C TRP A 325 -14.77 11.49 1.87
N LEU A 326 -14.35 10.68 2.84
CA LEU A 326 -14.35 9.22 2.74
C LEU A 326 -15.75 8.69 2.45
N LYS A 327 -16.75 9.20 3.15
CA LYS A 327 -18.15 8.79 2.98
C LYS A 327 -18.69 9.19 1.61
N ASP A 328 -18.56 10.44 1.25
CA ASP A 328 -19.18 10.99 0.02
C ASP A 328 -18.41 10.54 -1.23
N ARG A 329 -17.08 10.56 -1.15
CA ARG A 329 -16.23 10.26 -2.31
C ARG A 329 -15.96 8.79 -2.49
N LEU A 330 -15.70 8.02 -1.43
CA LEU A 330 -15.35 6.60 -1.50
C LEU A 330 -16.47 5.67 -1.02
N GLY A 331 -17.50 6.17 -0.34
CA GLY A 331 -18.54 5.35 0.27
C GLY A 331 -17.98 4.51 1.44
N LEU A 332 -16.98 5.05 2.13
CA LEU A 332 -16.30 4.39 3.24
C LEU A 332 -16.60 5.11 4.54
N ASP A 333 -16.91 4.35 5.59
CA ASP A 333 -17.12 4.87 6.93
C ASP A 333 -15.85 4.69 7.77
N ILE A 334 -15.63 5.62 8.71
CA ILE A 334 -14.59 5.47 9.74
C ILE A 334 -15.11 4.63 10.93
N SER A 335 -14.17 4.09 11.73
CA SER A 335 -14.46 3.44 13.01
C SER A 335 -14.39 4.49 14.13
N PRO A 336 -15.53 5.02 14.65
CA PRO A 336 -15.51 6.10 15.64
C PRO A 336 -14.77 5.70 16.92
N GLU A 337 -14.86 4.41 17.32
CA GLU A 337 -14.20 3.87 18.50
C GLU A 337 -12.68 3.83 18.42
N LYS A 338 -12.12 3.89 17.21
CA LYS A 338 -10.67 3.87 16.97
C LYS A 338 -10.13 5.19 16.44
N SER A 339 -11.02 6.04 15.94
CA SER A 339 -10.64 7.33 15.35
C SER A 339 -10.73 8.44 16.39
N LYS A 340 -9.67 9.26 16.49
CA LYS A 340 -9.57 10.31 17.51
C LYS A 340 -8.57 11.39 17.14
N VAL A 341 -8.72 12.58 17.77
CA VAL A 341 -7.72 13.63 17.74
C VAL A 341 -6.82 13.51 18.98
N VAL A 342 -5.53 13.42 18.79
CA VAL A 342 -4.53 13.21 19.84
C VAL A 342 -3.62 14.44 19.96
N ASN A 343 -3.43 14.95 21.19
CA ASN A 343 -2.39 15.93 21.50
C ASN A 343 -1.15 15.18 22.01
N LEU A 344 -0.10 15.10 21.20
CA LEU A 344 1.15 14.40 21.51
C LEU A 344 1.90 14.95 22.72
N LYS A 345 1.59 16.16 23.18
CA LYS A 345 2.16 16.70 24.43
C LYS A 345 1.54 16.06 25.66
N ARG A 346 0.32 15.49 25.53
CA ARG A 346 -0.44 14.88 26.64
C ARG A 346 -0.54 13.36 26.52
N GLN A 347 -0.81 12.85 25.32
CA GLN A 347 -1.12 11.43 25.09
C GLN A 347 -0.20 10.84 24.01
N TYR A 348 -0.14 9.51 23.96
CA TYR A 348 0.50 8.78 22.86
C TYR A 348 -0.48 8.59 21.71
N SER A 349 0.05 8.68 20.47
CA SER A 349 -0.59 8.15 19.28
C SER A 349 0.13 6.86 18.88
N GLU A 350 -0.61 5.78 18.64
CA GLU A 350 -0.03 4.50 18.22
C GLU A 350 -0.05 4.38 16.70
N PHE A 351 1.06 3.93 16.12
CA PHE A 351 1.18 3.69 14.69
C PHE A 351 2.18 2.58 14.42
N LEU A 352 1.76 1.57 13.66
CA LEU A 352 2.60 0.45 13.19
C LEU A 352 3.41 -0.22 14.31
N GLY A 353 2.81 -0.39 15.48
CA GLY A 353 3.46 -1.02 16.63
C GLY A 353 4.32 -0.09 17.47
N PHE A 354 4.30 1.22 17.20
CA PHE A 354 5.00 2.24 17.97
C PHE A 354 4.03 3.22 18.62
N LYS A 355 4.37 3.68 19.83
CA LYS A 355 3.74 4.79 20.55
C LYS A 355 4.58 6.05 20.35
N LEU A 356 3.98 7.10 19.78
CA LEU A 356 4.63 8.38 19.53
C LEU A 356 4.09 9.44 20.52
N LYS A 357 4.98 10.16 21.18
CA LYS A 357 4.67 11.28 22.08
C LYS A 357 5.80 12.29 22.06
N VAL A 358 5.54 13.53 22.46
CA VAL A 358 6.62 14.51 22.71
C VAL A 358 6.84 14.75 24.18
N ARG A 359 8.08 15.01 24.55
CA ARG A 359 8.51 15.36 25.89
C ARG A 359 9.24 16.70 25.88
N LYS A 360 8.98 17.54 26.86
CA LYS A 360 9.72 18.79 27.03
C LYS A 360 11.14 18.48 27.47
N LYS A 361 12.14 19.02 26.76
CA LYS A 361 13.56 18.97 27.11
C LYS A 361 14.12 20.38 27.00
N GLY A 362 14.29 21.04 28.14
CA GLY A 362 14.60 22.46 28.19
C GLY A 362 13.50 23.30 27.53
N LYS A 363 13.89 24.16 26.59
CA LYS A 363 12.95 25.02 25.82
C LYS A 363 12.27 24.33 24.63
N LYS A 364 12.62 23.08 24.29
CA LYS A 364 12.13 22.36 23.10
C LYS A 364 11.33 21.14 23.48
N TYR A 365 10.44 20.70 22.57
CA TYR A 365 9.79 19.39 22.61
C TYR A 365 10.59 18.41 21.74
N VAL A 366 10.81 17.20 22.28
CA VAL A 366 11.54 16.12 21.59
C VAL A 366 10.59 14.94 21.45
N VAL A 367 10.53 14.36 20.24
CA VAL A 367 9.74 13.15 20.00
C VAL A 367 10.37 11.97 20.73
N ARG A 368 9.51 11.17 21.36
CA ARG A 368 9.86 9.86 21.91
C ARG A 368 8.99 8.81 21.27
N SER A 369 9.63 7.74 20.83
CA SER A 369 8.96 6.53 20.33
C SER A 369 9.26 5.36 21.26
N HIS A 370 8.26 4.55 21.52
CA HIS A 370 8.34 3.29 22.26
C HIS A 370 7.58 2.22 21.50
N MET A 371 7.94 0.97 21.69
CA MET A 371 7.07 -0.12 21.23
C MET A 371 5.68 0.03 21.85
N SER A 372 4.63 -0.28 21.12
CA SER A 372 3.30 -0.45 21.70
C SER A 372 3.29 -1.66 22.64
N ASP A 373 2.41 -1.65 23.63
CA ASP A 373 2.34 -2.74 24.61
C ASP A 373 2.09 -4.09 23.93
N LYS A 374 1.31 -4.08 22.86
CA LYS A 374 1.03 -5.25 22.02
C LYS A 374 2.30 -5.74 21.31
N ALA A 375 3.06 -4.84 20.68
CA ALA A 375 4.30 -5.18 20.00
C ALA A 375 5.35 -5.71 21.00
N TYR A 376 5.47 -5.08 22.17
CA TYR A 376 6.37 -5.50 23.23
C TYR A 376 6.03 -6.92 23.74
N LYS A 377 4.75 -7.21 24.04
CA LYS A 377 4.31 -8.55 24.47
C LYS A 377 4.64 -9.61 23.42
N LYS A 378 4.42 -9.30 22.11
CA LYS A 378 4.70 -10.23 21.02
C LYS A 378 6.20 -10.53 20.89
N VAL A 379 7.05 -9.50 20.95
CA VAL A 379 8.50 -9.65 20.90
C VAL A 379 8.99 -10.47 22.12
N LYS A 380 8.51 -10.14 23.33
CA LYS A 380 8.85 -10.86 24.55
C LYS A 380 8.48 -12.35 24.44
N ALA A 381 7.26 -12.67 24.02
CA ALA A 381 6.82 -14.05 23.84
C ALA A 381 7.66 -14.82 22.80
N SER A 382 8.04 -14.16 21.70
CA SER A 382 8.90 -14.76 20.67
C SER A 382 10.30 -15.05 21.21
N LEU A 383 10.89 -14.12 21.95
CA LEU A 383 12.22 -14.31 22.57
C LEU A 383 12.17 -15.41 23.64
N THR A 384 11.18 -15.45 24.51
CA THR A 384 11.02 -16.51 25.51
C THR A 384 10.94 -17.88 24.85
N LYS A 385 10.21 -17.99 23.74
CA LYS A 385 10.10 -19.25 22.98
C LYS A 385 11.44 -19.68 22.36
N GLN A 386 12.29 -18.72 21.93
CA GLN A 386 13.60 -19.02 21.35
C GLN A 386 14.67 -19.38 22.39
N VAL A 387 14.57 -18.83 23.60
CA VAL A 387 15.53 -19.09 24.69
C VAL A 387 15.13 -20.33 25.51
N GLY A 388 13.86 -20.73 25.48
CA GLY A 388 13.35 -21.92 26.19
C GLY A 388 13.39 -23.22 25.37
N ASN A 389 13.96 -23.18 24.14
CA ASN A 389 14.36 -24.30 23.31
C ASN A 389 15.89 -24.38 23.28
#